data_9b2a3deeeddb593a4f4d19b148ba3e3e
#
_entry.id   9b2a3deeeddb593a4f4d19b148ba3e3e
#
_cell.length_a   1.000
_cell.length_b   1.000
_cell.length_c   1.000
_cell.angle_alpha   90.00
_cell.angle_beta   90.00
_cell.angle_gamma   90.00
#
_symmetry.space_group_name_H-M   'P 1'
#
loop_
_entity.id
_entity.type
_entity.pdbx_description
1 polymer ?
#
loop_
_entity_poly.entity_id
_entity_poly.type
_entity_poly.pdbx_seq_one_letter_code
_entity_poly.pdbx_strand_id
1 'polypeptide(L)'
;MCIRDRFGDPRLRCFSLQRELRDSDREALRGLPNLVHLGDELADFADTAAVISLLDVVVSVDTSVAHLAGALGKPVLILLPCAADFRWMRNRDDTPWYPTAKLLRQPAFGDWDSVIACLGDELRTLARRGV
;
A
#
# COMPACT_ATOMS: atom_id res chain seq x y z
N MET A 1 13.72 -5.23 10.73
CA MET A 1 13.47 -3.78 10.62
C MET A 1 11.96 -3.58 10.63
N CYS A 2 11.42 -2.78 11.53
CA CYS A 2 9.98 -2.70 11.76
C CYS A 2 9.30 -1.77 10.72
N ILE A 3 8.11 -2.14 10.27
CA ILE A 3 7.23 -1.28 9.46
C ILE A 3 7.04 0.10 10.11
N ARG A 4 7.02 0.16 11.44
CA ARG A 4 6.97 1.41 12.22
C ARG A 4 7.99 2.47 11.79
N ASP A 5 9.21 2.06 11.53
CA ASP A 5 10.31 2.99 11.21
C ASP A 5 10.15 3.62 9.82
N ARG A 6 9.31 3.02 8.98
CA ARG A 6 9.06 3.46 7.59
C ARG A 6 7.85 4.38 7.47
N PHE A 7 6.83 4.18 8.31
CA PHE A 7 5.64 5.02 8.36
C PHE A 7 5.71 6.13 9.41
N GLY A 8 6.80 6.21 10.17
CA GLY A 8 7.01 7.24 11.20
C GLY A 8 7.45 8.61 10.67
N ASP A 9 7.57 8.81 9.36
CA ASP A 9 7.91 10.11 8.80
C ASP A 9 6.76 11.10 9.07
N PRO A 10 7.00 12.21 9.79
CA PRO A 10 5.95 13.17 10.16
C PRO A 10 5.29 13.87 8.97
N ARG A 11 5.91 13.78 7.78
CA ARG A 11 5.33 14.30 6.52
C ARG A 11 4.29 13.37 5.93
N LEU A 12 4.22 12.12 6.39
CA LEU A 12 3.27 11.12 5.93
C LEU A 12 2.10 11.05 6.90
N ARG A 13 0.89 11.16 6.38
CA ARG A 13 -0.34 10.84 7.10
C ARG A 13 -0.92 9.56 6.50
N CYS A 14 -1.05 8.53 7.31
CA CYS A 14 -1.45 7.20 6.86
C CYS A 14 -2.91 6.91 7.23
N PHE A 15 -3.61 6.25 6.33
CA PHE A 15 -4.98 5.79 6.53
C PHE A 15 -5.07 4.30 6.28
N SER A 16 -5.58 3.54 7.25
CA SER A 16 -5.83 2.12 7.09
C SER A 16 -7.27 1.90 6.58
N LEU A 17 -7.39 1.23 5.44
CA LEU A 17 -8.67 0.90 4.80
C LEU A 17 -9.06 -0.57 5.02
N GLN A 18 -8.31 -1.32 5.81
CA GLN A 18 -8.56 -2.74 6.06
C GLN A 18 -9.78 -2.90 6.96
N ARG A 19 -10.84 -3.53 6.44
CA ARG A 19 -12.10 -3.72 7.16
C ARG A 19 -12.00 -4.74 8.29
N GLU A 20 -11.33 -5.86 8.04
CA GLU A 20 -11.16 -6.93 9.04
C GLU A 20 -9.75 -6.88 9.60
N LEU A 21 -9.63 -6.49 10.86
CA LEU A 21 -8.37 -6.47 11.59
C LEU A 21 -8.32 -7.64 12.57
N ARG A 22 -7.21 -8.37 12.54
CA ARG A 22 -6.85 -9.31 13.60
C ARG A 22 -6.44 -8.53 14.85
N ASP A 23 -6.51 -9.16 16.02
CA ASP A 23 -6.11 -8.51 17.28
C ASP A 23 -4.66 -8.02 17.25
N SER A 24 -3.76 -8.82 16.65
CA SER A 24 -2.36 -8.45 16.42
C SER A 24 -2.21 -7.19 15.57
N ASP A 25 -3.07 -7.03 14.57
CA ASP A 25 -3.05 -5.87 13.66
C ASP A 25 -3.54 -4.61 14.38
N ARG A 26 -4.59 -4.75 15.20
CA ARG A 26 -5.10 -3.65 16.04
C ARG A 26 -4.03 -3.12 16.99
N GLU A 27 -3.28 -4.00 17.60
CA GLU A 27 -2.17 -3.62 18.48
C GLU A 27 -1.05 -2.92 17.72
N ALA A 28 -0.69 -3.43 16.54
CA ALA A 28 0.31 -2.81 15.68
C ALA A 28 -0.11 -1.40 15.23
N LEU A 29 -1.38 -1.21 14.87
CA LEU A 29 -1.92 0.09 14.45
C LEU A 29 -1.91 1.13 15.57
N ARG A 30 -2.20 0.74 16.81
CA ARG A 30 -2.15 1.64 17.98
C ARG A 30 -0.77 2.27 18.22
N GLY A 31 0.29 1.61 17.77
CA GLY A 31 1.65 2.09 17.88
C GLY A 31 2.09 3.08 16.81
N LEU A 32 1.22 3.47 15.87
CA LEU A 32 1.53 4.36 14.76
C LEU A 32 0.82 5.70 14.92
N PRO A 33 1.52 6.76 15.40
CA PRO A 33 0.90 8.05 15.74
C PRO A 33 0.29 8.78 14.53
N ASN A 34 0.81 8.51 13.34
CA ASN A 34 0.39 9.17 12.09
C ASN A 34 -0.65 8.38 11.31
N LEU A 35 -1.22 7.31 11.91
CA LEU A 35 -2.17 6.43 11.24
C LEU A 35 -3.58 6.62 11.80
N VAL A 36 -4.53 6.82 10.88
CA VAL A 36 -5.97 6.83 11.15
C VAL A 36 -6.59 5.57 10.56
N HIS A 37 -7.32 4.80 11.36
CA HIS A 37 -8.03 3.62 10.88
C HIS A 37 -9.44 4.02 10.43
N LEU A 38 -9.77 3.78 9.17
CA LEU A 38 -11.06 4.07 8.56
C LEU A 38 -11.86 2.80 8.20
N GLY A 39 -11.25 1.62 8.33
CA GLY A 39 -11.84 0.37 7.85
C GLY A 39 -13.22 0.06 8.45
N ASP A 40 -13.45 0.44 9.70
CA ASP A 40 -14.73 0.22 10.40
C ASP A 40 -15.86 1.14 9.87
N GLU A 41 -15.51 2.25 9.21
CA GLU A 41 -16.46 3.23 8.64
C GLU A 41 -16.81 2.95 7.18
N LEU A 42 -16.07 2.08 6.50
CA LEU A 42 -16.27 1.75 5.09
C LEU A 42 -17.38 0.70 4.95
N ALA A 43 -18.53 1.08 4.42
CA ALA A 43 -19.65 0.16 4.23
C ALA A 43 -19.47 -0.68 2.95
N ASP A 44 -19.03 -0.06 1.85
CA ASP A 44 -18.93 -0.69 0.53
C ASP A 44 -17.73 -0.19 -0.28
N PHE A 45 -17.66 -0.62 -1.56
CA PHE A 45 -16.63 -0.18 -2.49
C PHE A 45 -16.76 1.29 -2.91
N ALA A 46 -17.94 1.88 -2.86
CA ALA A 46 -18.13 3.29 -3.18
C ALA A 46 -17.48 4.17 -2.11
N ASP A 47 -17.66 3.83 -0.84
CA ASP A 47 -16.98 4.50 0.27
C ASP A 47 -15.45 4.37 0.14
N THR A 48 -14.99 3.14 -0.15
CA THR A 48 -13.56 2.88 -0.35
C THR A 48 -12.99 3.70 -1.51
N ALA A 49 -13.72 3.78 -2.64
CA ALA A 49 -13.33 4.58 -3.79
C ALA A 49 -13.28 6.08 -3.48
N ALA A 50 -14.25 6.57 -2.71
CA ALA A 50 -14.30 7.96 -2.27
C ALA A 50 -13.05 8.32 -1.44
N VAL A 51 -12.69 7.49 -0.47
CA VAL A 51 -11.48 7.69 0.34
C VAL A 51 -10.22 7.61 -0.54
N ILE A 52 -10.09 6.60 -1.39
CA ILE A 52 -8.94 6.45 -2.30
C ILE A 52 -8.79 7.70 -3.19
N SER A 53 -9.88 8.29 -3.63
CA SER A 53 -9.85 9.51 -4.47
C SER A 53 -9.19 10.70 -3.78
N LEU A 54 -9.19 10.74 -2.47
CA LEU A 54 -8.59 11.80 -1.65
C LEU A 54 -7.13 11.52 -1.26
N LEU A 55 -6.65 10.28 -1.46
CA LEU A 55 -5.27 9.90 -1.13
C LEU A 55 -4.30 10.31 -2.24
N ASP A 56 -3.07 10.60 -1.88
CA ASP A 56 -1.99 10.89 -2.83
C ASP A 56 -1.40 9.60 -3.41
N VAL A 57 -1.31 8.55 -2.59
CA VAL A 57 -0.80 7.24 -2.97
C VAL A 57 -1.50 6.13 -2.19
N VAL A 58 -1.69 4.99 -2.81
CA VAL A 58 -2.22 3.78 -2.17
C VAL A 58 -1.11 2.73 -2.08
N VAL A 59 -1.03 2.07 -0.93
CA VAL A 59 -0.14 0.92 -0.72
C VAL A 59 -1.02 -0.30 -0.46
N SER A 60 -0.86 -1.35 -1.22
CA SER A 60 -1.67 -2.56 -1.08
C SER A 60 -0.89 -3.80 -1.50
N VAL A 61 -1.27 -4.95 -0.97
CA VAL A 61 -0.94 -6.25 -1.57
C VAL A 61 -1.92 -6.53 -2.72
N ASP A 62 -1.81 -7.69 -3.38
CA ASP A 62 -2.72 -8.11 -4.47
C ASP A 62 -4.14 -8.35 -3.92
N THR A 63 -4.90 -7.29 -3.84
CA THR A 63 -6.30 -7.28 -3.35
C THR A 63 -7.17 -6.37 -4.22
N SER A 64 -8.48 -6.42 -3.97
CA SER A 64 -9.46 -5.54 -4.63
C SER A 64 -9.15 -4.05 -4.48
N VAL A 65 -8.52 -3.64 -3.39
CA VAL A 65 -8.10 -2.24 -3.15
C VAL A 65 -7.04 -1.81 -4.16
N ALA A 66 -6.05 -2.66 -4.46
CA ALA A 66 -5.04 -2.39 -5.47
C ALA A 66 -5.66 -2.16 -6.86
N HIS A 67 -6.60 -3.03 -7.25
CA HIS A 67 -7.32 -2.92 -8.51
C HIS A 67 -8.21 -1.68 -8.58
N LEU A 68 -8.90 -1.37 -7.49
CA LEU A 68 -9.74 -0.16 -7.39
C LEU A 68 -8.89 1.12 -7.53
N ALA A 69 -7.77 1.20 -6.82
CA ALA A 69 -6.85 2.34 -6.91
C ALA A 69 -6.29 2.50 -8.33
N GLY A 70 -5.87 1.41 -8.96
CA GLY A 70 -5.39 1.41 -10.34
C GLY A 70 -6.46 1.84 -11.33
N ALA A 71 -7.69 1.35 -11.19
CA ALA A 71 -8.82 1.73 -12.03
C ALA A 71 -9.21 3.22 -11.89
N LEU A 72 -9.04 3.79 -10.70
CA LEU A 72 -9.24 5.21 -10.42
C LEU A 72 -8.05 6.09 -10.90
N GLY A 73 -7.01 5.50 -11.48
CA GLY A 73 -5.82 6.22 -11.93
C GLY A 73 -4.98 6.79 -10.78
N LYS A 74 -5.15 6.29 -9.56
CA LYS A 74 -4.34 6.73 -8.43
C LYS A 74 -2.97 6.06 -8.43
N PRO A 75 -1.91 6.77 -8.03
CA PRO A 75 -0.63 6.14 -7.78
C PRO A 75 -0.79 5.01 -6.76
N VAL A 76 -0.38 3.80 -7.13
CA VAL A 76 -0.49 2.63 -6.26
C VAL A 76 0.81 1.83 -6.25
N LEU A 77 1.30 1.55 -5.03
CA LEU A 77 2.44 0.68 -4.78
C LEU A 77 1.90 -0.69 -4.39
N ILE A 78 2.12 -1.69 -5.26
CA ILE A 78 1.57 -3.03 -5.07
C ILE A 78 2.69 -3.96 -4.60
N LEU A 79 2.53 -4.51 -3.39
CA LEU A 79 3.48 -5.42 -2.78
C LEU A 79 3.16 -6.85 -3.23
N LEU A 80 4.10 -7.50 -3.89
CA LEU A 80 3.88 -8.81 -4.50
C LEU A 80 4.83 -9.87 -3.93
N PRO A 81 4.34 -11.10 -3.73
CA PRO A 81 5.21 -12.24 -3.44
C PRO A 81 6.10 -12.55 -4.65
N CYS A 82 7.16 -13.34 -4.44
CA CYS A 82 8.05 -13.79 -5.50
C CYS A 82 7.28 -14.50 -6.62
N ALA A 83 6.34 -15.38 -6.26
CA ALA A 83 5.42 -16.07 -7.17
C ALA A 83 4.04 -15.39 -7.15
N ALA A 84 3.97 -14.20 -7.75
CA ALA A 84 2.71 -13.47 -7.87
C ALA A 84 1.80 -14.04 -8.96
N ASP A 85 0.52 -13.66 -8.92
CA ASP A 85 -0.48 -13.98 -9.93
C ASP A 85 0.00 -13.57 -11.34
N PHE A 86 -0.44 -14.30 -12.38
CA PHE A 86 -0.04 -14.08 -13.77
C PHE A 86 -0.35 -12.66 -14.28
N ARG A 87 -1.36 -11.99 -13.73
CA ARG A 87 -1.74 -10.62 -14.08
C ARG A 87 -0.62 -9.61 -13.87
N TRP A 88 0.26 -9.88 -12.90
CA TRP A 88 1.40 -9.01 -12.58
C TRP A 88 2.66 -9.34 -13.37
N MET A 89 2.61 -10.37 -14.23
CA MET A 89 3.72 -10.82 -15.05
C MET A 89 5.00 -11.11 -14.24
N ARG A 90 6.15 -11.20 -14.91
CA ARG A 90 7.44 -11.47 -14.27
C ARG A 90 8.47 -10.44 -14.68
N ASN A 91 9.47 -10.22 -13.83
CA ASN A 91 10.66 -9.42 -14.14
C ASN A 91 10.35 -7.98 -14.60
N ARG A 92 9.31 -7.36 -13.99
CA ARG A 92 8.97 -5.97 -14.24
C ARG A 92 8.38 -5.33 -13.00
N ASP A 93 8.53 -4.00 -12.90
CA ASP A 93 8.03 -3.17 -11.82
C ASP A 93 6.81 -2.31 -12.20
N ASP A 94 6.37 -2.44 -13.45
CA ASP A 94 5.16 -1.82 -14.00
C ASP A 94 4.12 -2.87 -14.40
N THR A 95 2.93 -2.44 -14.78
CA THR A 95 1.88 -3.31 -15.29
C THR A 95 1.13 -2.63 -16.44
N PRO A 96 0.75 -3.38 -17.50
CA PRO A 96 -0.02 -2.83 -18.61
C PRO A 96 -1.47 -2.50 -18.23
N TRP A 97 -1.96 -3.03 -17.10
CA TRP A 97 -3.35 -2.83 -16.66
C TRP A 97 -3.57 -1.46 -16.02
N TYR A 98 -2.58 -0.97 -15.26
CA TYR A 98 -2.68 0.28 -14.51
C TYR A 98 -1.41 1.11 -14.69
N PRO A 99 -1.44 2.16 -15.53
CA PRO A 99 -0.25 2.98 -15.81
C PRO A 99 0.34 3.68 -14.56
N THR A 100 -0.47 3.86 -13.53
CA THR A 100 -0.07 4.53 -12.27
C THR A 100 0.41 3.54 -11.20
N ALA A 101 0.43 2.25 -11.49
CA ALA A 101 0.87 1.23 -10.54
C ALA A 101 2.38 0.97 -10.66
N LYS A 102 3.01 0.80 -9.49
CA LYS A 102 4.38 0.31 -9.36
C LYS A 102 4.39 -0.98 -8.54
N LEU A 103 5.06 -1.99 -9.05
CA LEU A 103 5.14 -3.31 -8.44
C LEU A 103 6.40 -3.43 -7.59
N LEU A 104 6.23 -3.74 -6.31
CA LEU A 104 7.31 -4.02 -5.36
C LEU A 104 7.30 -5.52 -5.06
N ARG A 105 8.16 -6.27 -5.74
CA ARG A 105 8.17 -7.73 -5.71
C ARG A 105 9.25 -8.26 -4.78
N GLN A 106 8.95 -9.34 -4.05
CA GLN A 106 9.95 -10.10 -3.32
C GLN A 106 11.07 -10.55 -4.26
N PRO A 107 12.34 -10.27 -3.95
CA PRO A 107 13.48 -10.75 -4.73
C PRO A 107 13.71 -12.25 -4.57
N ALA A 108 13.32 -12.81 -3.41
CA ALA A 108 13.36 -14.21 -3.10
C ALA A 108 12.13 -14.59 -2.28
N PHE A 109 11.80 -15.89 -2.26
CA PHE A 109 10.64 -16.39 -1.52
C PHE A 109 10.74 -16.05 -0.01
N GLY A 110 9.73 -15.37 0.50
CA GLY A 110 9.64 -14.97 1.92
C GLY A 110 10.41 -13.68 2.27
N ASP A 111 11.15 -13.08 1.36
CA ASP A 111 11.91 -11.85 1.61
C ASP A 111 11.02 -10.59 1.56
N TRP A 112 10.17 -10.45 2.57
CA TRP A 112 9.36 -9.25 2.76
C TRP A 112 10.18 -8.05 3.27
N ASP A 113 11.30 -8.28 3.93
CA ASP A 113 12.15 -7.20 4.45
C ASP A 113 12.68 -6.32 3.33
N SER A 114 13.11 -6.91 2.22
CA SER A 114 13.53 -6.17 1.02
C SER A 114 12.38 -5.38 0.39
N VAL A 115 11.18 -5.94 0.34
CA VAL A 115 9.98 -5.25 -0.18
C VAL A 115 9.63 -4.04 0.68
N ILE A 116 9.62 -4.21 2.00
CA ILE A 116 9.34 -3.12 2.95
C ILE A 116 10.42 -2.03 2.92
N ALA A 117 11.69 -2.42 2.72
CA ALA A 117 12.77 -1.45 2.54
C ALA A 117 12.54 -0.59 1.28
N CYS A 118 12.24 -1.24 0.16
CA CYS A 118 11.93 -0.57 -1.10
C CYS A 118 10.71 0.35 -0.98
N LEU A 119 9.64 -0.12 -0.32
CA LEU A 119 8.45 0.68 -0.02
C LEU A 119 8.80 1.97 0.74
N GLY A 120 9.65 1.86 1.77
CA GLY A 120 10.09 3.03 2.54
C GLY A 120 10.86 4.05 1.69
N ASP A 121 11.66 3.60 0.74
CA ASP A 121 12.40 4.47 -0.18
C ASP A 121 11.45 5.19 -1.15
N GLU A 122 10.48 4.49 -1.69
CA GLU A 122 9.44 5.07 -2.54
C GLU A 122 8.61 6.13 -1.81
N LEU A 123 8.14 5.83 -0.61
CA LEU A 123 7.36 6.78 0.20
C LEU A 123 8.17 8.03 0.56
N ARG A 124 9.46 7.88 0.90
CA ARG A 124 10.34 9.04 1.15
C ARG A 124 10.52 9.89 -0.11
N THR A 125 10.64 9.26 -1.25
CA THR A 125 10.75 9.95 -2.54
C THR A 125 9.49 10.74 -2.86
N LEU A 126 8.31 10.15 -2.67
CA LEU A 126 7.03 10.81 -2.85
C LEU A 126 6.86 11.99 -1.88
N ALA A 127 7.17 11.79 -0.60
CA ALA A 127 7.09 12.84 0.41
C ALA A 127 8.00 14.06 0.11
N ARG A 128 9.16 13.83 -0.53
CA ARG A 128 10.06 14.92 -0.96
C ARG A 128 9.54 15.68 -2.17
N ARG A 129 8.77 15.03 -3.04
CA ARG A 129 8.19 15.66 -4.23
C ARG A 129 6.95 16.50 -3.92
N GLY A 130 6.42 16.43 -2.71
CA GLY A 130 5.23 17.18 -2.30
C GLY A 130 3.95 16.63 -2.92
N VAL A 131 3.94 15.34 -3.17
CA VAL A 131 2.74 14.64 -3.62
C VAL A 131 1.87 14.32 -2.45
#